data_7540e68a573369905d67e8e39d9aa89c
#
_entry.id   7540e68a573369905d67e8e39d9aa89c
#
_cell.length_a   1.000
_cell.length_b   1.000
_cell.length_c   1.000
_cell.angle_alpha   90.00
_cell.angle_beta   90.00
_cell.angle_gamma   90.00
#
_symmetry.space_group_name_H-M   'P 1'
#
loop_
_entity.id
_entity.type
_entity.pdbx_description
1 polymer ?
#
loop_
_entity_poly.entity_id
_entity_poly.type
_entity_poly.pdbx_seq_one_letter_code
_entity_poly.pdbx_strand_id
1 'polypeptide(L)'
;GIVPDIMCIGKALTGGMISLGAVVTTDEIFNAFLSDTLDKALLHGPTFMANPLACSAAIASLELFEQENYIEKVERIEGWLSKKLMQFRFNPKVAEVRVKGAIGVVELKPFSSSDEMWNYMFALRQKCLKHNVWLRPFENIIYIMPNFNITENEIDQLVNAIREEL
;
A
#
# COMPACT_ATOMS: atom_id res chain seq x y z
N GLY A 1 -1.82 -10.06 -17.44
CA GLY A 1 -1.44 -8.73 -17.01
C GLY A 1 -2.04 -7.66 -17.90
N ILE A 2 -2.27 -6.50 -17.30
CA ILE A 2 -2.67 -5.29 -18.03
C ILE A 2 -1.43 -4.43 -18.16
N VAL A 3 -1.14 -3.95 -19.36
CA VAL A 3 -0.07 -2.97 -19.60
C VAL A 3 -0.77 -1.64 -19.93
N PRO A 4 -0.66 -0.61 -19.08
CA PRO A 4 -1.28 0.67 -19.34
C PRO A 4 -0.50 1.48 -20.39
N ASP A 5 -1.19 2.29 -21.17
CA ASP A 5 -0.55 3.24 -22.09
C ASP A 5 0.05 4.45 -21.37
N ILE A 6 -0.55 4.82 -20.24
CA ILE A 6 -0.09 5.90 -19.35
C ILE A 6 -0.10 5.38 -17.92
N MET A 7 1.03 5.53 -17.21
CA MET A 7 1.17 5.13 -15.81
C MET A 7 1.71 6.28 -14.97
N CYS A 8 0.95 6.68 -13.95
CA CYS A 8 1.40 7.66 -12.96
C CYS A 8 1.98 6.94 -11.75
N ILE A 9 3.20 7.27 -11.37
CA ILE A 9 3.91 6.71 -10.21
C ILE A 9 4.35 7.82 -9.25
N GLY A 10 4.44 7.47 -7.97
CA GLY A 10 4.81 8.43 -6.93
C GLY A 10 4.98 7.73 -5.58
N LYS A 11 4.88 8.46 -4.49
CA LYS A 11 5.01 7.94 -3.10
C LYS A 11 6.27 7.11 -2.90
N ALA A 12 6.19 5.78 -2.99
CA ALA A 12 7.32 4.87 -2.83
C ALA A 12 8.44 5.07 -3.86
N LEU A 13 8.20 5.81 -4.95
CA LEU A 13 9.21 6.08 -5.97
C LEU A 13 10.51 6.63 -5.40
N THR A 14 10.45 7.43 -4.34
CA THR A 14 11.63 8.00 -3.68
C THR A 14 11.90 7.38 -2.30
N GLY A 15 11.29 6.25 -1.97
CA GLY A 15 11.43 5.63 -0.65
C GLY A 15 10.95 6.51 0.51
N GLY A 16 10.15 7.54 0.25
CA GLY A 16 9.66 8.49 1.27
C GLY A 16 10.62 9.64 1.59
N MET A 17 11.77 9.74 0.91
CA MET A 17 12.79 10.76 1.18
C MET A 17 12.38 12.16 0.75
N ILE A 18 11.71 12.28 -0.41
CA ILE A 18 11.30 13.56 -0.99
C ILE A 18 10.10 13.34 -1.90
N SER A 19 9.26 14.37 -2.06
CA SER A 19 8.11 14.30 -2.98
C SER A 19 8.56 14.30 -4.43
N LEU A 20 8.15 13.28 -5.18
CA LEU A 20 8.32 13.17 -6.63
C LEU A 20 7.15 12.36 -7.21
N GLY A 21 6.65 12.80 -8.34
CA GLY A 21 5.76 12.03 -9.20
C GLY A 21 6.36 11.91 -10.58
N ALA A 22 6.07 10.80 -11.26
CA ALA A 22 6.46 10.60 -12.65
C ALA A 22 5.27 10.06 -13.44
N VAL A 23 5.25 10.39 -14.72
CA VAL A 23 4.32 9.83 -15.70
C VAL A 23 5.14 9.08 -16.73
N VAL A 24 4.86 7.80 -16.90
CA VAL A 24 5.47 6.93 -17.91
C VAL A 24 4.44 6.67 -18.98
N THR A 25 4.83 6.80 -20.25
CA THR A 25 3.95 6.58 -21.40
C THR A 25 4.61 5.69 -22.43
N THR A 26 3.80 5.18 -23.38
CA THR A 26 4.31 4.50 -24.57
C THR A 26 4.96 5.52 -25.55
N ASP A 27 5.82 5.02 -26.43
CA ASP A 27 6.43 5.84 -27.50
C ASP A 27 5.36 6.44 -28.43
N GLU A 28 4.25 5.77 -28.66
CA GLU A 28 3.14 6.28 -29.46
C GLU A 28 2.59 7.59 -28.87
N ILE A 29 2.32 7.61 -27.56
CA ILE A 29 1.82 8.81 -26.86
C ILE A 29 2.90 9.90 -26.85
N PHE A 30 4.14 9.56 -26.55
CA PHE A 30 5.25 10.51 -26.57
C PHE A 30 5.40 11.16 -27.95
N ASN A 31 5.40 10.38 -29.02
CA ASN A 31 5.55 10.84 -30.40
C ASN A 31 4.41 11.78 -30.85
N ALA A 32 3.22 11.67 -30.25
CA ALA A 32 2.10 12.57 -30.56
C ALA A 32 2.39 14.03 -30.18
N PHE A 33 3.32 14.27 -29.24
CA PHE A 33 3.75 15.60 -28.81
C PHE A 33 5.01 16.12 -29.57
N LEU A 34 5.66 15.27 -30.37
CA LEU A 34 6.81 15.67 -31.15
C LEU A 34 6.37 16.42 -32.43
N SER A 35 6.85 17.64 -32.59
CA SER A 35 6.57 18.48 -33.76
C SER A 35 7.61 19.57 -33.85
N ASP A 36 7.85 20.04 -35.10
CA ASP A 36 8.66 21.25 -35.36
C ASP A 36 7.89 22.54 -35.03
N THR A 37 6.60 22.41 -34.66
CA THR A 37 5.72 23.52 -34.33
C THR A 37 5.16 23.39 -32.92
N LEU A 38 4.75 24.50 -32.31
CA LEU A 38 4.28 24.53 -30.92
C LEU A 38 2.85 23.99 -30.72
N ASP A 39 2.11 23.75 -31.80
CA ASP A 39 0.72 23.30 -31.76
C ASP A 39 0.51 21.91 -31.12
N LYS A 40 1.54 21.08 -31.14
CA LYS A 40 1.53 19.75 -30.53
C LYS A 40 2.31 19.65 -29.22
N ALA A 41 3.02 20.71 -28.83
CA ALA A 41 3.88 20.70 -27.68
C ALA A 41 3.07 20.51 -26.37
N LEU A 42 3.52 19.60 -25.51
CA LEU A 42 3.01 19.50 -24.14
C LEU A 42 3.56 20.67 -23.31
N LEU A 43 2.82 21.78 -23.29
CA LEU A 43 3.20 22.99 -22.54
C LEU A 43 2.87 22.84 -21.05
N HIS A 44 3.41 21.80 -20.41
CA HIS A 44 3.26 21.53 -19.00
C HIS A 44 4.61 21.20 -18.37
N GLY A 45 4.98 21.96 -17.35
CA GLY A 45 6.24 21.78 -16.63
C GLY A 45 6.20 22.44 -15.27
N PRO A 46 5.93 21.70 -14.18
CA PRO A 46 6.06 22.21 -12.83
C PRO A 46 7.47 22.74 -12.55
N THR A 47 7.59 23.79 -11.71
CA THR A 47 8.87 24.46 -11.39
C THR A 47 9.95 23.48 -10.92
N PHE A 48 9.58 22.45 -10.17
CA PHE A 48 10.51 21.45 -9.64
C PHE A 48 10.56 20.15 -10.46
N MET A 49 10.08 20.18 -11.70
CA MET A 49 10.19 19.02 -12.60
C MET A 49 11.67 18.65 -12.78
N ALA A 50 11.96 17.34 -12.79
CA ALA A 50 13.29 16.77 -12.89
C ALA A 50 14.29 17.28 -11.83
N ASN A 51 13.81 17.61 -10.63
CA ASN A 51 14.68 17.99 -9.51
C ASN A 51 15.77 16.94 -9.28
N PRO A 52 17.07 17.30 -9.38
CA PRO A 52 18.15 16.32 -9.32
C PRO A 52 18.20 15.52 -7.99
N LEU A 53 17.86 16.15 -6.86
CA LEU A 53 17.81 15.46 -5.56
C LEU A 53 16.72 14.40 -5.54
N ALA A 54 15.54 14.76 -6.04
CA ALA A 54 14.40 13.83 -6.10
C ALA A 54 14.66 12.69 -7.08
N CYS A 55 15.26 12.97 -8.23
CA CYS A 55 15.66 11.96 -9.21
C CYS A 55 16.73 11.01 -8.64
N SER A 56 17.74 11.53 -7.92
CA SER A 56 18.73 10.69 -7.26
C SER A 56 18.12 9.78 -6.20
N ALA A 57 17.21 10.29 -5.39
CA ALA A 57 16.47 9.48 -4.42
C ALA A 57 15.63 8.39 -5.09
N ALA A 58 14.99 8.70 -6.23
CA ALA A 58 14.22 7.73 -7.00
C ALA A 58 15.10 6.63 -7.59
N ILE A 59 16.26 6.98 -8.16
CA ILE A 59 17.22 6.01 -8.69
C ILE A 59 17.68 5.07 -7.58
N ALA A 60 18.14 5.61 -6.44
CA ALA A 60 18.56 4.80 -5.31
C ALA A 60 17.44 3.87 -4.78
N SER A 61 16.19 4.35 -4.75
CA SER A 61 15.03 3.55 -4.37
C SER A 61 14.79 2.39 -5.35
N LEU A 62 14.90 2.63 -6.66
CA LEU A 62 14.75 1.59 -7.68
C LEU A 62 15.89 0.57 -7.62
N GLU A 63 17.13 1.00 -7.42
CA GLU A 63 18.28 0.11 -7.22
C GLU A 63 18.08 -0.81 -6.01
N LEU A 64 17.54 -0.28 -4.90
CA LEU A 64 17.19 -1.10 -3.73
C LEU A 64 16.09 -2.14 -4.05
N PHE A 65 15.11 -1.79 -4.88
CA PHE A 65 14.09 -2.75 -5.30
C PHE A 65 14.69 -3.98 -6.00
N GLU A 66 15.69 -3.76 -6.86
CA GLU A 66 16.39 -4.84 -7.56
C GLU A 66 17.31 -5.62 -6.61
N GLN A 67 18.15 -4.92 -5.84
CA GLN A 67 19.15 -5.53 -4.94
C GLN A 67 18.52 -6.36 -3.82
N GLU A 68 17.42 -5.87 -3.25
CA GLU A 68 16.76 -6.46 -2.09
C GLU A 68 15.65 -7.46 -2.45
N ASN A 69 15.41 -7.69 -3.75
CA ASN A 69 14.37 -8.61 -4.26
C ASN A 69 13.02 -8.41 -3.58
N TYR A 70 12.47 -7.19 -3.65
CA TYR A 70 11.23 -6.85 -2.95
C TYR A 70 10.04 -7.69 -3.37
N ILE A 71 10.00 -8.22 -4.60
CA ILE A 71 8.92 -9.11 -5.06
C ILE A 71 8.87 -10.37 -4.22
N GLU A 72 10.02 -11.01 -4.00
CA GLU A 72 10.11 -12.22 -3.15
C GLU A 72 9.74 -11.93 -1.69
N LYS A 73 10.15 -10.76 -1.16
CA LYS A 73 9.74 -10.33 0.19
C LYS A 73 8.22 -10.20 0.29
N VAL A 74 7.58 -9.60 -0.72
CA VAL A 74 6.12 -9.45 -0.78
C VAL A 74 5.41 -10.80 -0.89
N GLU A 75 5.88 -11.72 -1.73
CA GLU A 75 5.33 -13.07 -1.85
C GLU A 75 5.41 -13.84 -0.53
N ARG A 76 6.51 -13.71 0.19
CA ARG A 76 6.68 -14.30 1.53
C ARG A 76 5.69 -13.74 2.53
N ILE A 77 5.51 -12.41 2.56
CA ILE A 77 4.53 -11.74 3.41
C ILE A 77 3.11 -12.18 3.05
N GLU A 78 2.78 -12.28 1.75
CA GLU A 78 1.50 -12.81 1.27
C GLU A 78 1.22 -14.21 1.80
N GLY A 79 2.22 -15.08 1.77
CA GLY A 79 2.12 -16.43 2.33
C GLY A 79 1.82 -16.43 3.82
N TRP A 80 2.53 -15.62 4.60
CA TRP A 80 2.29 -15.50 6.05
C TRP A 80 0.89 -14.94 6.36
N LEU A 81 0.51 -13.83 5.71
CA LEU A 81 -0.80 -13.21 5.90
C LEU A 81 -1.93 -14.15 5.50
N SER A 82 -1.81 -14.83 4.36
CA SER A 82 -2.80 -15.79 3.89
C SER A 82 -3.02 -16.92 4.88
N LYS A 83 -1.94 -17.48 5.43
CA LYS A 83 -2.03 -18.54 6.43
C LYS A 83 -2.65 -18.05 7.74
N LYS A 84 -2.22 -16.89 8.23
CA LYS A 84 -2.55 -16.42 9.58
C LYS A 84 -3.91 -15.73 9.65
N LEU A 85 -4.35 -15.04 8.60
CA LEU A 85 -5.65 -14.36 8.60
C LEU A 85 -6.83 -15.28 8.32
N MET A 86 -6.62 -16.48 7.79
CA MET A 86 -7.70 -17.43 7.50
C MET A 86 -8.56 -17.78 8.73
N GLN A 87 -7.99 -17.78 9.93
CA GLN A 87 -8.73 -18.04 11.15
C GLN A 87 -9.90 -17.08 11.40
N PHE A 88 -9.79 -15.84 10.89
CA PHE A 88 -10.84 -14.85 11.08
C PHE A 88 -12.11 -15.14 10.27
N ARG A 89 -12.06 -15.99 9.26
CA ARG A 89 -13.26 -16.42 8.50
C ARG A 89 -14.31 -17.11 9.38
N PHE A 90 -13.89 -17.67 10.49
CA PHE A 90 -14.80 -18.33 11.44
C PHE A 90 -15.35 -17.39 12.50
N ASN A 91 -14.90 -16.13 12.55
CA ASN A 91 -15.41 -15.15 13.50
C ASN A 91 -16.77 -14.63 13.00
N PRO A 92 -17.84 -14.68 13.82
CA PRO A 92 -19.18 -14.27 13.40
C PRO A 92 -19.31 -12.80 13.03
N LYS A 93 -18.39 -11.94 13.47
CA LYS A 93 -18.35 -10.52 13.12
C LYS A 93 -17.70 -10.24 11.76
N VAL A 94 -16.98 -11.21 11.21
CA VAL A 94 -16.23 -11.04 9.95
C VAL A 94 -17.12 -11.37 8.76
N ALA A 95 -17.09 -10.51 7.75
CA ALA A 95 -17.75 -10.71 6.47
C ALA A 95 -16.80 -11.38 5.48
N GLU A 96 -15.55 -10.90 5.39
CA GLU A 96 -14.59 -11.39 4.41
C GLU A 96 -13.15 -11.26 4.91
N VAL A 97 -12.27 -12.15 4.42
CA VAL A 97 -10.82 -12.07 4.59
C VAL A 97 -10.16 -12.13 3.22
N ARG A 98 -9.35 -11.14 2.91
CA ARG A 98 -8.63 -11.02 1.64
C ARG A 98 -7.14 -10.79 1.88
N VAL A 99 -6.31 -11.33 1.01
CA VAL A 99 -4.86 -11.08 1.00
C VAL A 99 -4.41 -10.89 -0.43
N LYS A 100 -3.59 -9.88 -0.67
CA LYS A 100 -2.89 -9.68 -1.92
C LYS A 100 -1.54 -9.02 -1.67
N GLY A 101 -0.45 -9.70 -2.03
CA GLY A 101 0.89 -9.22 -1.74
C GLY A 101 1.07 -8.93 -0.24
N ALA A 102 1.65 -7.79 0.11
CA ALA A 102 1.85 -7.38 1.50
C ALA A 102 0.60 -6.72 2.13
N ILE A 103 -0.59 -6.94 1.59
CA ILE A 103 -1.83 -6.38 2.12
C ILE A 103 -2.75 -7.49 2.56
N GLY A 104 -3.07 -7.53 3.86
CA GLY A 104 -4.06 -8.41 4.46
C GLY A 104 -5.25 -7.61 4.97
N VAL A 105 -6.45 -8.09 4.72
CA VAL A 105 -7.72 -7.43 5.07
C VAL A 105 -8.63 -8.38 5.81
N VAL A 106 -9.18 -7.91 6.93
CA VAL A 106 -10.31 -8.51 7.64
C VAL A 106 -11.44 -7.49 7.59
N GLU A 107 -12.47 -7.78 6.80
CA GLU A 107 -13.64 -6.94 6.67
C GLU A 107 -14.72 -7.41 7.66
N LEU A 108 -15.24 -6.50 8.46
CA LEU A 108 -16.31 -6.77 9.39
C LEU A 108 -17.67 -6.67 8.69
N LYS A 109 -18.65 -7.37 9.24
CA LYS A 109 -20.06 -7.23 8.81
C LYS A 109 -20.51 -5.79 9.00
N PRO A 110 -21.51 -5.34 8.19
CA PRO A 110 -22.06 -4.01 8.33
C PRO A 110 -22.54 -3.72 9.75
N PHE A 111 -22.29 -2.51 10.22
CA PHE A 111 -22.80 -1.97 11.47
C PHE A 111 -24.20 -1.35 11.27
N SER A 112 -24.94 -1.17 12.35
CA SER A 112 -26.28 -0.56 12.29
C SER A 112 -26.23 0.94 11.97
N SER A 113 -25.09 1.60 12.27
CA SER A 113 -24.86 3.01 11.97
C SER A 113 -23.36 3.31 11.82
N SER A 114 -23.06 4.45 11.19
CA SER A 114 -21.68 4.95 11.08
C SER A 114 -21.08 5.25 12.46
N ASP A 115 -21.85 5.78 13.39
CA ASP A 115 -21.38 6.09 14.74
C ASP A 115 -21.00 4.82 15.51
N GLU A 116 -21.81 3.76 15.41
CA GLU A 116 -21.49 2.46 15.99
C GLU A 116 -20.19 1.91 15.42
N MET A 117 -20.03 1.96 14.10
CA MET A 117 -18.82 1.53 13.41
C MET A 117 -17.58 2.29 13.87
N TRP A 118 -17.64 3.63 13.88
CA TRP A 118 -16.52 4.47 14.31
C TRP A 118 -16.14 4.21 15.76
N ASN A 119 -17.11 4.11 16.65
CA ASN A 119 -16.87 3.83 18.07
C ASN A 119 -16.23 2.44 18.27
N TYR A 120 -16.73 1.43 17.57
CA TYR A 120 -16.17 0.08 17.64
C TYR A 120 -14.73 0.04 17.11
N MET A 121 -14.47 0.61 15.94
CA MET A 121 -13.13 0.59 15.31
C MET A 121 -12.13 1.45 16.10
N PHE A 122 -12.57 2.55 16.68
CA PHE A 122 -11.75 3.34 17.58
C PHE A 122 -11.39 2.56 18.86
N ALA A 123 -12.36 1.90 19.48
CA ALA A 123 -12.14 1.07 20.68
C ALA A 123 -11.18 -0.09 20.35
N LEU A 124 -11.38 -0.79 19.23
CA LEU A 124 -10.49 -1.86 18.76
C LEU A 124 -9.04 -1.36 18.63
N ARG A 125 -8.84 -0.22 17.98
CA ARG A 125 -7.52 0.40 17.86
C ARG A 125 -6.89 0.70 19.21
N GLN A 126 -7.65 1.26 20.17
CA GLN A 126 -7.16 1.55 21.52
C GLN A 126 -6.77 0.29 22.30
N LYS A 127 -7.52 -0.78 22.11
CA LYS A 127 -7.22 -2.07 22.72
C LYS A 127 -5.97 -2.71 22.13
N CYS A 128 -5.79 -2.69 20.80
CA CYS A 128 -4.59 -3.19 20.16
C CYS A 128 -3.30 -2.46 20.60
N LEU A 129 -3.38 -1.20 21.02
CA LEU A 129 -2.23 -0.49 21.61
C LEU A 129 -1.69 -1.16 22.87
N LYS A 130 -2.52 -1.85 23.65
CA LYS A 130 -2.10 -2.60 24.85
C LYS A 130 -1.20 -3.77 24.49
N HIS A 131 -1.29 -4.25 23.25
CA HIS A 131 -0.45 -5.31 22.67
C HIS A 131 0.76 -4.74 21.92
N ASN A 132 1.05 -3.43 22.06
CA ASN A 132 2.07 -2.71 21.30
C ASN A 132 1.83 -2.76 19.77
N VAL A 133 0.57 -2.82 19.35
CA VAL A 133 0.16 -2.85 17.95
C VAL A 133 -0.62 -1.58 17.62
N TRP A 134 -0.12 -0.85 16.61
CA TRP A 134 -0.80 0.30 16.04
C TRP A 134 -1.59 -0.12 14.81
N LEU A 135 -2.93 -0.20 14.95
CA LEU A 135 -3.83 -0.39 13.82
C LEU A 135 -4.39 0.94 13.33
N ARG A 136 -4.68 1.00 12.05
CA ARG A 136 -5.34 2.13 11.42
C ARG A 136 -6.55 1.63 10.60
N PRO A 137 -7.64 1.22 11.26
CA PRO A 137 -8.83 0.75 10.56
C PRO A 137 -9.40 1.80 9.63
N PHE A 138 -10.03 1.35 8.55
CA PHE A 138 -10.74 2.21 7.61
C PHE A 138 -12.18 1.68 7.46
N GLU A 139 -13.16 2.49 7.87
CA GLU A 139 -14.55 2.06 7.96
C GLU A 139 -14.68 0.73 8.72
N ASN A 140 -15.32 -0.29 8.14
CA ASN A 140 -15.42 -1.64 8.71
C ASN A 140 -14.25 -2.56 8.38
N ILE A 141 -13.15 -2.00 7.85
CA ILE A 141 -11.99 -2.76 7.39
C ILE A 141 -10.83 -2.64 8.39
N ILE A 142 -10.35 -3.78 8.87
CA ILE A 142 -9.07 -3.93 9.54
C ILE A 142 -8.06 -4.37 8.49
N TYR A 143 -7.03 -3.58 8.24
CA TYR A 143 -6.01 -3.98 7.29
C TYR A 143 -4.61 -3.98 7.90
N ILE A 144 -3.79 -4.87 7.40
CA ILE A 144 -2.36 -5.00 7.70
C ILE A 144 -1.61 -4.70 6.41
N MET A 145 -0.76 -3.69 6.44
CA MET A 145 0.12 -3.31 5.34
C MET A 145 1.48 -2.94 5.93
N PRO A 146 2.30 -3.93 6.24
CA PRO A 146 3.57 -3.74 6.92
C PRO A 146 4.67 -3.25 5.96
N ASN A 147 5.79 -2.83 6.51
CA ASN A 147 7.00 -2.65 5.72
C ASN A 147 7.54 -4.02 5.23
N PHE A 148 8.36 -4.01 4.18
CA PHE A 148 8.84 -5.25 3.56
C PHE A 148 9.92 -5.99 4.37
N ASN A 149 10.40 -5.39 5.45
CA ASN A 149 11.37 -6.02 6.37
C ASN A 149 10.71 -6.65 7.60
N ILE A 150 9.37 -6.67 7.64
CA ILE A 150 8.63 -7.31 8.74
C ILE A 150 9.00 -8.78 8.85
N THR A 151 9.08 -9.26 10.07
CA THR A 151 9.32 -10.68 10.39
C THR A 151 8.00 -11.43 10.56
N GLU A 152 8.05 -12.76 10.45
CA GLU A 152 6.89 -13.60 10.70
C GLU A 152 6.36 -13.45 12.13
N ASN A 153 7.24 -13.28 13.12
CA ASN A 153 6.88 -13.08 14.51
C ASN A 153 6.13 -11.76 14.74
N GLU A 154 6.53 -10.70 14.04
CA GLU A 154 5.82 -9.41 14.09
C GLU A 154 4.43 -9.50 13.44
N ILE A 155 4.28 -10.27 12.36
CA ILE A 155 2.95 -10.58 11.80
C ILE A 155 2.12 -11.38 12.80
N ASP A 156 2.70 -12.34 13.52
CA ASP A 156 2.00 -13.06 14.58
C ASP A 156 1.52 -12.12 15.69
N GLN A 157 2.34 -11.15 16.09
CA GLN A 157 1.95 -10.15 17.07
C GLN A 157 0.75 -9.32 16.59
N LEU A 158 0.77 -8.85 15.35
CA LEU A 158 -0.34 -8.11 14.73
C LEU A 158 -1.62 -8.94 14.71
N VAL A 159 -1.53 -10.17 14.23
CA VAL A 159 -2.68 -11.08 14.09
C VAL A 159 -3.24 -11.47 15.45
N ASN A 160 -2.39 -11.74 16.42
CA ASN A 160 -2.81 -12.09 17.78
C ASN A 160 -3.53 -10.91 18.46
N ALA A 161 -3.01 -9.69 18.35
CA ALA A 161 -3.66 -8.50 18.87
C ALA A 161 -5.07 -8.31 18.28
N ILE A 162 -5.22 -8.50 16.96
CA ILE A 162 -6.54 -8.44 16.32
C ILE A 162 -7.45 -9.56 16.83
N ARG A 163 -6.94 -10.78 16.97
CA ARG A 163 -7.72 -11.95 17.41
C ARG A 163 -8.25 -11.80 18.85
N GLU A 164 -7.45 -11.24 19.73
CA GLU A 164 -7.82 -11.09 21.15
C GLU A 164 -8.85 -9.98 21.36
N GLU A 165 -8.90 -9.01 20.47
CA GLU A 165 -9.74 -7.82 20.62
C GLU A 165 -10.96 -7.78 19.66
N LEU A 166 -11.00 -8.65 18.67
CA LEU A 166 -12.10 -8.79 17.72
C LEU A 166 -13.20 -9.71 18.25
#